data_abb9090b962c5d0a7f394d0988afcb90
#
_entry.id   abb9090b962c5d0a7f394d0988afcb90
#
_cell.length_a   1.000
_cell.length_b   1.000
_cell.length_c   1.000
_cell.angle_alpha   90.00
_cell.angle_beta   90.00
_cell.angle_gamma   90.00
#
_symmetry.space_group_name_H-M   'P 1'
#
loop_
_entity.id
_entity.type
_entity.pdbx_description
1 polymer ?
#
loop_
_entity_poly.entity_id
_entity_poly.type
_entity_poly.pdbx_seq_one_letter_code
_entity_poly.pdbx_strand_id
1 'polypeptide(L)'
;QTATFPAGDFPAGALLHADLLVEDDAGGTATGEELLFNGALDAFPGTWISSQEDEGNRVLHFYRDFVPKQPVADAVLYTCGLGYHKAYLNDEETDDAELDPAHSNYAHVCYYRVTPGVGEIVTEGLNRLEIKVAPGWRKNGTEFMFSMLGERKIEFYGDSQLWALLRLTYEDGTTEDIATGEDWFCV
;
A
#
# COMPACT_ATOMS: atom_id res chain seq x y z
N GLN A 1 -23.37 19.63 6.40
CA GLN A 1 -22.30 20.56 6.80
C GLN A 1 -20.97 19.88 6.57
N THR A 2 -19.97 20.63 6.09
CA THR A 2 -18.62 20.14 5.89
C THR A 2 -17.73 20.73 6.98
N ALA A 3 -17.05 19.88 7.75
CA ALA A 3 -16.00 20.31 8.65
C ALA A 3 -14.65 20.26 7.92
N THR A 4 -13.85 21.30 8.08
CA THR A 4 -12.51 21.37 7.50
C THR A 4 -11.49 21.53 8.62
N PHE A 5 -10.48 20.66 8.65
CA PHE A 5 -9.40 20.71 9.63
C PHE A 5 -8.10 21.14 8.93
N PRO A 6 -7.25 21.96 9.58
CA PRO A 6 -5.95 22.34 9.03
C PRO A 6 -5.05 21.10 8.91
N ALA A 7 -4.47 20.87 7.72
CA ALA A 7 -3.62 19.72 7.46
C ALA A 7 -2.38 19.64 8.37
N GLY A 8 -1.91 20.77 8.90
CA GLY A 8 -0.77 20.83 9.83
C GLY A 8 -1.04 20.29 11.24
N ASP A 9 -2.31 20.05 11.59
CA ASP A 9 -2.66 19.48 12.90
C ASP A 9 -2.54 17.96 12.94
N PHE A 10 -2.28 17.33 11.78
CA PHE A 10 -2.24 15.88 11.62
C PHE A 10 -0.90 15.44 11.05
N PRO A 11 0.06 15.01 11.90
CA PRO A 11 1.35 14.57 11.42
C PRO A 11 1.24 13.33 10.51
N ALA A 12 2.24 13.14 9.66
CA ALA A 12 2.36 11.94 8.82
C ALA A 12 2.30 10.68 9.69
N GLY A 13 1.52 9.69 9.26
CA GLY A 13 1.31 8.45 10.01
C GLY A 13 0.30 8.55 11.17
N ALA A 14 -0.34 9.72 11.38
CA ALA A 14 -1.37 9.84 12.40
C ALA A 14 -2.68 9.16 11.97
N LEU A 15 -3.23 8.34 12.85
CA LEU A 15 -4.59 7.81 12.76
C LEU A 15 -5.51 8.68 13.61
N LEU A 16 -6.56 9.16 12.99
CA LEU A 16 -7.58 10.00 13.63
C LEU A 16 -8.88 9.24 13.73
N HIS A 17 -9.42 9.22 14.92
CA HIS A 17 -10.76 8.76 15.18
C HIS A 17 -11.68 9.98 15.23
N ALA A 18 -12.63 10.08 14.31
CA ALA A 18 -13.60 11.16 14.27
C ALA A 18 -14.98 10.61 14.66
N ASP A 19 -15.47 11.00 15.84
CA ASP A 19 -16.83 10.74 16.25
C ASP A 19 -17.73 11.90 15.78
N LEU A 20 -18.73 11.58 14.98
CA LEU A 20 -19.69 12.53 14.46
C LEU A 20 -21.02 12.40 15.20
N LEU A 21 -21.48 13.51 15.76
CA LEU A 21 -22.84 13.65 16.27
C LEU A 21 -23.56 14.71 15.46
N VAL A 22 -24.63 14.32 14.82
CA VAL A 22 -25.51 15.27 14.09
C VAL A 22 -26.84 15.35 14.83
N GLU A 23 -27.30 16.57 15.10
CA GLU A 23 -28.60 16.86 15.68
C GLU A 23 -29.43 17.70 14.71
N ASP A 24 -30.67 17.32 14.48
CA ASP A 24 -31.60 18.07 13.66
C ASP A 24 -32.41 19.11 14.49
N ASP A 25 -33.11 20.00 13.80
CA ASP A 25 -33.92 21.08 14.45
C ASP A 25 -35.09 20.54 15.28
N ALA A 26 -35.39 19.25 15.17
CA ALA A 26 -36.44 18.54 15.93
C ALA A 26 -35.88 17.76 17.12
N GLY A 27 -34.56 17.82 17.34
CA GLY A 27 -33.87 17.06 18.41
C GLY A 27 -33.59 15.61 18.06
N GLY A 28 -33.74 15.21 16.81
CA GLY A 28 -33.33 13.90 16.31
C GLY A 28 -31.79 13.84 16.21
N THR A 29 -31.18 12.77 16.70
CA THR A 29 -29.73 12.60 16.70
C THR A 29 -29.31 11.42 15.83
N ALA A 30 -28.19 11.57 15.12
CA ALA A 30 -27.48 10.49 14.43
C ALA A 30 -26.00 10.54 14.80
N THR A 31 -25.38 9.37 14.99
CA THR A 31 -23.94 9.25 15.26
C THR A 31 -23.27 8.50 14.11
N GLY A 32 -22.02 8.85 13.82
CA GLY A 32 -21.16 8.17 12.88
C GLY A 32 -19.74 8.18 13.40
N GLU A 33 -18.97 7.17 13.03
CA GLU A 33 -17.55 7.07 13.31
C GLU A 33 -16.81 7.02 11.98
N GLU A 34 -15.68 7.71 11.90
CA GLU A 34 -14.81 7.72 10.72
C GLU A 34 -13.35 7.60 11.17
N LEU A 35 -12.60 6.75 10.50
CA LEU A 35 -11.16 6.65 10.66
C LEU A 35 -10.47 7.41 9.53
N LEU A 36 -9.72 8.45 9.88
CA LEU A 36 -8.94 9.23 8.95
C LEU A 36 -7.46 8.97 9.21
N PHE A 37 -6.76 8.50 8.21
CA PHE A 37 -5.34 8.23 8.29
C PHE A 37 -4.55 9.20 7.41
N ASN A 38 -3.55 9.89 8.00
CA ASN A 38 -2.60 10.67 7.20
C ASN A 38 -1.49 9.76 6.69
N GLY A 39 -1.69 9.16 5.52
CA GLY A 39 -0.74 8.27 4.86
C GLY A 39 0.44 8.98 4.19
N ALA A 40 0.67 10.26 4.43
CA ALA A 40 1.83 10.96 3.90
C ALA A 40 3.12 10.39 4.50
N LEU A 41 4.16 10.30 3.68
CA LEU A 41 5.50 9.91 4.08
C LEU A 41 6.45 11.08 3.88
N ASP A 42 7.26 11.40 4.89
CA ASP A 42 8.33 12.40 4.78
C ASP A 42 9.51 11.89 3.94
N ALA A 43 9.68 10.56 3.88
CA ALA A 43 10.71 9.89 3.10
C ALA A 43 10.20 8.52 2.61
N PHE A 44 10.79 8.03 1.55
CA PHE A 44 10.51 6.71 0.97
C PHE A 44 11.71 5.79 1.22
N PRO A 45 11.80 5.14 2.40
CA PRO A 45 12.90 4.22 2.70
C PRO A 45 12.84 2.98 1.80
N GLY A 46 14.00 2.33 1.63
CA GLY A 46 14.14 1.17 0.77
C GLY A 46 14.38 1.53 -0.70
N THR A 47 14.33 0.52 -1.54
CA THR A 47 14.59 0.61 -2.98
C THR A 47 13.50 -0.10 -3.77
N TRP A 48 13.31 0.30 -5.02
CA TRP A 48 12.51 -0.48 -5.97
C TRP A 48 13.21 -1.81 -6.24
N ILE A 49 12.44 -2.90 -6.17
CA ILE A 49 12.90 -4.25 -6.49
C ILE A 49 12.14 -4.80 -7.69
N SER A 50 12.77 -5.68 -8.44
CA SER A 50 12.23 -6.35 -9.62
C SER A 50 12.82 -7.75 -9.71
N SER A 51 12.21 -8.63 -10.49
CA SER A 51 12.81 -9.92 -10.83
C SER A 51 13.72 -9.78 -12.04
N GLN A 52 14.90 -10.43 -12.01
CA GLN A 52 15.78 -10.55 -13.17
C GLN A 52 15.21 -11.52 -14.23
N GLU A 53 14.28 -12.38 -13.82
CA GLU A 53 13.64 -13.40 -14.66
C GLU A 53 12.19 -13.03 -15.01
N ASP A 54 11.87 -11.72 -15.02
CA ASP A 54 10.53 -11.26 -15.37
C ASP A 54 10.28 -11.41 -16.89
N GLU A 55 10.20 -12.66 -17.33
CA GLU A 55 9.83 -13.01 -18.70
C GLU A 55 8.32 -13.27 -18.79
N GLY A 56 7.65 -12.49 -19.62
CA GLY A 56 6.22 -12.69 -19.96
C GLY A 56 5.25 -12.09 -18.94
N ASN A 57 4.06 -12.67 -18.86
CA ASN A 57 2.92 -12.17 -18.10
C ASN A 57 2.70 -13.00 -16.82
N ARG A 58 3.75 -13.13 -16.02
CA ARG A 58 3.66 -13.85 -14.73
C ARG A 58 3.33 -12.90 -13.59
N VAL A 59 2.69 -13.43 -12.57
CA VAL A 59 2.60 -12.78 -11.27
C VAL A 59 3.91 -13.05 -10.54
N LEU A 60 4.57 -12.00 -10.09
CA LEU A 60 5.78 -12.08 -9.27
C LEU A 60 5.39 -12.09 -7.80
N HIS A 61 5.96 -13.00 -7.03
CA HIS A 61 5.76 -13.11 -5.60
C HIS A 61 7.00 -12.58 -4.88
N PHE A 62 6.92 -11.36 -4.36
CA PHE A 62 7.95 -10.78 -3.52
C PHE A 62 7.63 -11.06 -2.08
N TYR A 63 8.62 -11.54 -1.31
CA TYR A 63 8.40 -11.78 0.12
C TYR A 63 9.64 -11.49 0.95
N ARG A 64 9.38 -11.19 2.22
CA ARG A 64 10.40 -11.04 3.25
C ARG A 64 9.89 -11.64 4.56
N ASP A 65 10.75 -12.43 5.19
CA ASP A 65 10.54 -12.92 6.54
C ASP A 65 11.18 -11.97 7.56
N PHE A 66 10.50 -11.73 8.68
CA PHE A 66 11.00 -10.86 9.74
C PHE A 66 10.50 -11.30 11.12
N VAL A 67 11.22 -10.87 12.15
CA VAL A 67 10.82 -11.02 13.56
C VAL A 67 10.86 -9.63 14.18
N PRO A 68 9.74 -9.13 14.75
CA PRO A 68 9.73 -7.86 15.44
C PRO A 68 10.71 -7.84 16.62
N LYS A 69 11.38 -6.72 16.87
CA LYS A 69 12.34 -6.58 17.99
C LYS A 69 11.67 -6.48 19.34
N GLN A 70 10.42 -6.05 19.36
CA GLN A 70 9.61 -5.80 20.54
C GLN A 70 8.14 -6.09 20.24
N PRO A 71 7.25 -6.18 21.25
CA PRO A 71 5.82 -6.26 21.03
C PRO A 71 5.30 -5.08 20.21
N VAL A 72 4.55 -5.39 19.15
CA VAL A 72 4.00 -4.42 18.19
C VAL A 72 2.69 -3.89 18.73
N ALA A 73 2.58 -2.56 18.87
CA ALA A 73 1.35 -1.88 19.25
C ALA A 73 0.46 -1.60 18.01
N ASP A 74 1.09 -1.24 16.88
CA ASP A 74 0.40 -0.98 15.61
C ASP A 74 1.38 -1.14 14.44
N ALA A 75 0.83 -1.31 13.23
CA ALA A 75 1.62 -1.31 12.02
C ALA A 75 0.85 -0.73 10.84
N VAL A 76 1.61 -0.08 9.94
CA VAL A 76 1.08 0.49 8.71
C VAL A 76 1.88 -0.05 7.54
N LEU A 77 1.16 -0.58 6.54
CA LEU A 77 1.77 -1.06 5.31
C LEU A 77 1.57 -0.04 4.18
N TYR A 78 2.66 0.31 3.54
CA TYR A 78 2.70 1.14 2.33
C TYR A 78 3.18 0.27 1.18
N THR A 79 2.45 0.26 0.07
CA THR A 79 2.79 -0.56 -1.10
C THR A 79 2.59 0.20 -2.40
N CYS A 80 3.51 0.02 -3.32
CA CYS A 80 3.39 0.48 -4.69
C CYS A 80 3.91 -0.60 -5.64
N GLY A 81 3.00 -1.41 -6.19
CA GLY A 81 3.32 -2.36 -7.24
C GLY A 81 3.15 -1.70 -8.61
N LEU A 82 4.19 -1.69 -9.41
CA LEU A 82 4.10 -1.22 -10.79
C LEU A 82 3.57 -2.36 -11.68
N GLY A 83 2.30 -2.36 -11.83
CA GLY A 83 1.36 -3.36 -12.29
C GLY A 83 0.17 -3.33 -11.35
N TYR A 84 -0.46 -4.45 -11.08
CA TYR A 84 -1.42 -4.61 -9.98
C TYR A 84 -0.77 -5.40 -8.86
N HIS A 85 -1.07 -5.07 -7.61
CA HIS A 85 -0.53 -5.81 -6.49
C HIS A 85 -1.61 -6.19 -5.46
N LYS A 86 -1.32 -7.22 -4.69
CA LYS A 86 -2.06 -7.65 -3.51
C LYS A 86 -1.06 -8.06 -2.44
N ALA A 87 -1.27 -7.57 -1.23
CA ALA A 87 -0.37 -7.81 -0.11
C ALA A 87 -0.98 -8.79 0.91
N TYR A 88 -0.14 -9.63 1.47
CA TYR A 88 -0.46 -10.62 2.48
C TYR A 88 0.54 -10.53 3.63
N LEU A 89 0.06 -10.63 4.84
CA LEU A 89 0.89 -10.75 6.04
C LEU A 89 0.48 -12.02 6.78
N ASN A 90 1.41 -12.96 6.95
CA ASN A 90 1.13 -14.28 7.54
C ASN A 90 -0.01 -15.04 6.83
N ASP A 91 -0.03 -15.00 5.50
CA ASP A 91 -1.06 -15.58 4.63
C ASP A 91 -2.45 -14.92 4.71
N GLU A 92 -2.63 -13.87 5.52
CA GLU A 92 -3.86 -13.07 5.56
C GLU A 92 -3.77 -11.87 4.63
N GLU A 93 -4.85 -11.57 3.90
CA GLU A 93 -4.94 -10.36 3.08
C GLU A 93 -4.90 -9.12 3.97
N THR A 94 -4.06 -8.14 3.61
CA THR A 94 -3.92 -6.92 4.42
C THR A 94 -5.06 -5.92 4.22
N ASP A 95 -5.78 -6.02 3.11
CA ASP A 95 -6.96 -5.22 2.79
C ASP A 95 -7.84 -5.90 1.72
N ASP A 96 -9.00 -5.33 1.45
CA ASP A 96 -9.99 -5.82 0.48
C ASP A 96 -9.87 -5.15 -0.90
N ALA A 97 -8.81 -4.38 -1.14
CA ALA A 97 -8.64 -3.68 -2.41
C ALA A 97 -8.37 -4.67 -3.57
N GLU A 98 -8.99 -4.37 -4.69
CA GLU A 98 -8.81 -5.10 -5.93
C GLU A 98 -8.25 -4.17 -7.02
N LEU A 99 -7.39 -4.70 -7.89
CA LEU A 99 -6.77 -3.97 -9.00
C LEU A 99 -6.05 -2.69 -8.57
N ASP A 100 -5.35 -2.74 -7.47
CA ASP A 100 -4.58 -1.62 -6.91
C ASP A 100 -3.10 -1.70 -7.35
N PRO A 101 -2.41 -0.58 -7.56
CA PRO A 101 -2.89 0.79 -7.55
C PRO A 101 -3.69 1.15 -8.80
N ALA A 102 -4.43 2.26 -8.73
CA ALA A 102 -5.12 2.81 -9.87
C ALA A 102 -4.13 3.10 -11.02
N HIS A 103 -4.59 2.91 -12.25
CA HIS A 103 -3.79 3.23 -13.45
C HIS A 103 -3.35 4.70 -13.44
N SER A 104 -2.08 4.92 -13.76
CA SER A 104 -1.48 6.24 -13.84
C SER A 104 -0.55 6.36 -15.05
N ASN A 105 -0.07 7.55 -15.33
CA ASN A 105 1.03 7.73 -16.25
C ASN A 105 2.34 7.40 -15.52
N TYR A 106 2.77 6.13 -15.59
CA TYR A 106 3.93 5.61 -14.87
C TYR A 106 5.26 6.33 -15.17
N ALA A 107 5.33 7.15 -16.23
CA ALA A 107 6.49 7.99 -16.48
C ALA A 107 6.57 9.23 -15.56
N HIS A 108 5.47 9.59 -14.90
CA HIS A 108 5.36 10.81 -14.12
C HIS A 108 4.82 10.59 -12.72
N VAL A 109 3.86 9.68 -12.55
CA VAL A 109 3.15 9.47 -11.26
C VAL A 109 2.93 7.99 -11.03
N CYS A 110 3.25 7.54 -9.82
CA CYS A 110 2.84 6.25 -9.30
C CYS A 110 2.05 6.49 -8.00
N TYR A 111 0.96 5.76 -7.84
CA TYR A 111 0.19 5.81 -6.60
C TYR A 111 0.68 4.70 -5.67
N TYR A 112 0.78 4.99 -4.41
CA TYR A 112 1.00 3.98 -3.38
C TYR A 112 -0.27 3.81 -2.53
N ARG A 113 -0.47 2.57 -2.09
CA ARG A 113 -1.52 2.18 -1.15
C ARG A 113 -1.02 2.38 0.26
N VAL A 114 -1.92 2.77 1.15
CA VAL A 114 -1.66 2.81 2.60
C VAL A 114 -2.70 1.97 3.29
N THR A 115 -2.26 0.99 4.05
CA THR A 115 -3.10 0.06 4.79
C THR A 115 -2.73 0.15 6.28
N PRO A 116 -3.49 0.92 7.07
CA PRO A 116 -3.29 1.00 8.52
C PRO A 116 -3.85 -0.23 9.24
N GLY A 117 -3.45 -0.42 10.50
CA GLY A 117 -4.01 -1.44 11.39
C GLY A 117 -3.54 -2.86 11.10
N VAL A 118 -2.54 -3.08 10.23
CA VAL A 118 -2.01 -4.43 9.96
C VAL A 118 -1.22 -5.00 11.14
N GLY A 119 -1.04 -4.23 12.21
CA GLY A 119 -0.39 -4.68 13.44
C GLY A 119 -1.11 -5.85 14.11
N GLU A 120 -2.43 -5.96 13.94
CA GLU A 120 -3.23 -7.06 14.49
C GLU A 120 -2.84 -8.43 13.90
N ILE A 121 -2.28 -8.45 12.69
CA ILE A 121 -1.84 -9.68 12.00
C ILE A 121 -0.38 -10.03 12.39
N VAL A 122 0.39 -9.07 12.92
CA VAL A 122 1.79 -9.30 13.30
C VAL A 122 1.89 -10.14 14.56
N THR A 123 2.72 -11.17 14.53
CA THR A 123 3.01 -12.04 15.68
C THR A 123 4.37 -11.69 16.30
N GLU A 124 4.60 -12.09 17.55
CA GLU A 124 5.91 -11.92 18.21
C GLU A 124 7.01 -12.80 17.60
N GLY A 125 6.62 -13.81 16.83
CA GLY A 125 7.52 -14.77 16.19
C GLY A 125 7.91 -14.37 14.77
N LEU A 126 8.18 -15.38 13.97
CA LEU A 126 8.48 -15.22 12.54
C LEU A 126 7.22 -14.81 11.80
N ASN A 127 7.30 -13.71 11.07
CA ASN A 127 6.25 -13.22 10.19
C ASN A 127 6.75 -13.24 8.73
N ARG A 128 5.82 -13.34 7.80
CA ARG A 128 6.07 -13.19 6.37
C ARG A 128 5.20 -12.11 5.79
N LEU A 129 5.83 -11.10 5.20
CA LEU A 129 5.18 -10.15 4.31
C LEU A 129 5.38 -10.64 2.86
N GLU A 130 4.28 -10.96 2.17
CA GLU A 130 4.27 -11.35 0.76
C GLU A 130 3.48 -10.32 -0.04
N ILE A 131 4.01 -9.89 -1.19
CA ILE A 131 3.32 -9.00 -2.10
C ILE A 131 3.39 -9.60 -3.50
N LYS A 132 2.22 -9.91 -4.06
CA LYS A 132 2.07 -10.43 -5.41
C LYS A 132 1.89 -9.25 -6.37
N VAL A 133 2.69 -9.20 -7.42
CA VAL A 133 2.64 -8.12 -8.43
C VAL A 133 2.35 -8.73 -9.79
N ALA A 134 1.18 -8.41 -10.34
CA ALA A 134 0.78 -8.78 -11.68
C ALA A 134 1.20 -7.70 -12.69
N PRO A 135 1.47 -8.05 -13.97
CA PRO A 135 1.95 -7.11 -14.97
C PRO A 135 1.05 -5.89 -15.19
N GLY A 136 -0.26 -6.07 -15.18
CA GLY A 136 -1.24 -5.00 -15.34
C GLY A 136 -0.99 -4.13 -16.58
N TRP A 137 -1.34 -2.87 -16.48
CA TRP A 137 -1.19 -1.89 -17.55
C TRP A 137 0.27 -1.47 -17.79
N ARG A 138 1.15 -1.68 -16.81
CA ARG A 138 2.55 -1.30 -16.93
C ARG A 138 3.29 -2.11 -18.00
N LYS A 139 3.14 -3.43 -17.97
CA LYS A 139 3.86 -4.34 -18.87
C LYS A 139 3.09 -4.67 -20.12
N ASN A 140 1.79 -4.91 -20.00
CA ASN A 140 0.97 -5.33 -21.11
C ASN A 140 0.42 -4.16 -21.91
N GLY A 141 0.65 -2.96 -21.43
CA GLY A 141 0.26 -1.75 -22.10
C GLY A 141 -1.21 -1.75 -22.49
N THR A 142 -1.49 -0.88 -23.35
CA THR A 142 -2.79 -0.65 -23.93
C THR A 142 -2.97 -1.39 -25.27
N GLU A 143 -2.15 -2.45 -25.54
CA GLU A 143 -2.19 -3.19 -26.82
C GLU A 143 -3.59 -3.56 -27.26
N PHE A 144 -4.38 -4.08 -26.35
CA PHE A 144 -5.75 -4.49 -26.66
C PHE A 144 -6.66 -3.29 -26.95
N MET A 145 -6.58 -2.23 -26.18
CA MET A 145 -7.45 -1.06 -26.38
C MET A 145 -7.05 -0.23 -27.59
N PHE A 146 -5.77 -0.11 -27.89
CA PHE A 146 -5.30 0.70 -29.02
C PHE A 146 -5.28 -0.02 -30.36
N SER A 147 -5.22 -1.35 -30.39
CA SER A 147 -5.46 -2.12 -31.62
C SER A 147 -6.88 -1.87 -32.19
N MET A 148 -7.84 -1.54 -31.34
CA MET A 148 -9.19 -1.15 -31.76
C MET A 148 -9.29 0.31 -32.22
N LEU A 149 -8.34 1.18 -31.88
CA LEU A 149 -8.36 2.62 -32.15
C LEU A 149 -7.38 3.06 -33.25
N GLY A 150 -6.68 2.12 -33.91
CA GLY A 150 -5.72 2.38 -34.97
C GLY A 150 -4.28 2.54 -34.49
N GLU A 151 -3.33 2.58 -35.43
CA GLU A 151 -1.87 2.48 -35.23
C GLU A 151 -1.23 3.52 -34.30
N ARG A 152 -1.55 3.53 -33.01
CA ARG A 152 -0.75 4.24 -32.01
C ARG A 152 0.20 3.25 -31.36
N LYS A 153 1.49 3.56 -31.40
CA LYS A 153 2.51 2.84 -30.64
C LYS A 153 2.15 2.89 -29.14
N ILE A 154 2.03 1.72 -28.57
CA ILE A 154 1.83 1.52 -27.15
C ILE A 154 3.17 1.74 -26.49
N GLU A 155 3.18 2.60 -25.47
CA GLU A 155 4.35 2.75 -24.64
C GLU A 155 4.40 1.58 -23.64
N PHE A 156 5.44 0.77 -23.77
CA PHE A 156 5.85 -0.19 -22.75
C PHE A 156 6.57 0.57 -21.65
N TYR A 157 5.98 0.61 -20.46
CA TYR A 157 6.56 1.37 -19.34
C TYR A 157 7.66 0.59 -18.59
N GLY A 158 7.80 -0.69 -18.84
CA GLY A 158 8.85 -1.55 -18.28
C GLY A 158 8.31 -2.74 -17.49
N ASP A 159 9.23 -3.47 -16.89
CA ASP A 159 8.93 -4.67 -16.09
C ASP A 159 8.20 -4.32 -14.80
N SER A 160 7.57 -5.35 -14.22
CA SER A 160 6.91 -5.24 -12.92
C SER A 160 7.93 -4.91 -11.84
N GLN A 161 7.61 -3.96 -10.99
CA GLN A 161 8.46 -3.52 -9.88
C GLN A 161 7.62 -3.37 -8.62
N LEU A 162 8.27 -3.50 -7.48
CA LEU A 162 7.67 -3.30 -6.17
C LEU A 162 8.50 -2.33 -5.35
N TRP A 163 7.82 -1.38 -4.71
CA TRP A 163 8.29 -0.68 -3.53
C TRP A 163 7.30 -0.92 -2.40
N ALA A 164 7.78 -1.27 -1.23
CA ALA A 164 6.95 -1.46 -0.05
C ALA A 164 7.70 -1.05 1.23
N LEU A 165 6.92 -0.64 2.22
CA LEU A 165 7.36 -0.30 3.56
C LEU A 165 6.32 -0.78 4.56
N LEU A 166 6.68 -1.71 5.44
CA LEU A 166 5.93 -2.02 6.64
C LEU A 166 6.58 -1.28 7.80
N ARG A 167 5.86 -0.31 8.38
CA ARG A 167 6.29 0.42 9.56
C ARG A 167 5.61 -0.16 10.79
N LEU A 168 6.41 -0.72 11.67
CA LEU A 168 5.97 -1.20 12.97
C LEU A 168 6.09 -0.08 13.99
N THR A 169 5.09 0.09 14.84
CA THR A 169 5.12 0.94 16.02
C THR A 169 5.06 0.05 17.24
N TYR A 170 6.05 0.15 18.11
CA TYR A 170 6.16 -0.64 19.33
C TYR A 170 5.42 0.00 20.51
N GLU A 171 5.16 -0.78 21.57
CA GLU A 171 4.48 -0.29 22.76
C GLU A 171 5.20 0.88 23.46
N ASP A 172 6.52 0.99 23.31
CA ASP A 172 7.33 2.10 23.83
C ASP A 172 7.30 3.37 22.96
N GLY A 173 6.56 3.33 21.84
CA GLY A 173 6.42 4.41 20.86
C GLY A 173 7.57 4.49 19.85
N THR A 174 8.57 3.62 19.92
CA THR A 174 9.61 3.53 18.90
C THR A 174 9.10 2.85 17.63
N THR A 175 9.77 3.05 16.51
CA THR A 175 9.37 2.48 15.22
C THR A 175 10.47 1.65 14.59
N GLU A 176 10.07 0.64 13.79
CA GLU A 176 10.95 -0.13 12.91
C GLU A 176 10.37 -0.16 11.50
N ASP A 177 11.22 0.12 10.52
CA ASP A 177 10.86 0.09 9.10
C ASP A 177 11.40 -1.19 8.44
N ILE A 178 10.50 -1.95 7.84
CA ILE A 178 10.79 -3.11 6.99
C ILE A 178 10.48 -2.70 5.56
N ALA A 179 11.49 -2.21 4.85
CA ALA A 179 11.35 -1.68 3.50
C ALA A 179 11.90 -2.67 2.47
N THR A 180 11.47 -2.51 1.21
CA THR A 180 12.02 -3.28 0.09
C THR A 180 13.52 -3.00 -0.11
N GLY A 181 14.29 -4.07 -0.35
CA GLY A 181 15.74 -4.04 -0.46
C GLY A 181 16.32 -5.39 -0.88
N GLU A 182 17.64 -5.53 -0.69
CA GLU A 182 18.40 -6.72 -1.09
C GLU A 182 18.03 -8.00 -0.29
N ASP A 183 17.37 -7.85 0.83
CA ASP A 183 16.92 -8.93 1.72
C ASP A 183 15.50 -9.44 1.41
N TRP A 184 14.94 -9.02 0.29
CA TRP A 184 13.71 -9.56 -0.27
C TRP A 184 13.99 -10.66 -1.28
N PHE A 185 13.09 -11.63 -1.35
CA PHE A 185 13.10 -12.72 -2.32
C PHE A 185 11.99 -12.53 -3.33
N CYS A 186 12.20 -13.07 -4.53
CA CYS A 186 11.20 -13.09 -5.60
C CYS A 186 11.15 -14.49 -6.24
N VAL A 187 9.95 -15.02 -6.46
CA VAL A 187 9.67 -16.28 -7.15
C VAL A 187 8.58 -16.11 -8.20
#